data_76e31974b1f15559a4bd27ec0d5352d2
#
_entry.id   76e31974b1f15559a4bd27ec0d5352d2
#
_cell.length_a   1.000
_cell.length_b   1.000
_cell.length_c   1.000
_cell.angle_alpha   90.00
_cell.angle_beta   90.00
_cell.angle_gamma   90.00
#
_symmetry.space_group_name_H-M   'P 1'
#
loop_
_entity.id
_entity.type
_entity.pdbx_description
1 polymer ?
#
loop_
_entity_poly.entity_id
_entity_poly.type
_entity_poly.pdbx_seq_one_letter_code
_entity_poly.pdbx_strand_id
1 'polypeptide(L)'
;MERHIDISRFDYDLPDERIAKFPLAERSASKLLVWRGGEIAEKRFADIGDVLPAGELLVFNNTKVIRARIVMHKLSGARIEVFCLEPHDPADYERAFAVTGGCTWSCIVGNRKKWKEGYVEINFERGGCAEHLRAWIVEDHGREFVVRFEWTAPMTFGQLLEYLGRIPIPPYLNRESEEIDNTRYQTVYSKFEGSVAAPTAGLHFTPELIGEMKARGFAFEEVTLHVGAGTFLPVKDEDAARHPMHTEHFEVRRATVARLLEKWGHITAVGTTSVRTLESLAALAWRIRTAGTPDAGRVVGQWELYDIPAEFSGREALQELSGYMEREGLDRLKASTQIMITPLDYEFRIVHNIVTNFHQPKSTLLLLVSAFVGDGWRRIYDYALGHGFRFLSYGDSSVLLRE
;
A
#
# COMPACT_ATOMS: atom_id res chain seq x y z
N MET A 1 -28.96 2.83 2.35
CA MET A 1 -29.00 1.75 3.37
C MET A 1 -27.82 1.96 4.32
N GLU A 2 -28.05 1.87 5.63
CA GLU A 2 -26.94 1.91 6.60
C GLU A 2 -26.17 0.60 6.48
N ARG A 3 -24.88 0.68 6.16
CA ARG A 3 -24.00 -0.48 6.03
C ARG A 3 -23.53 -0.89 7.42
N HIS A 4 -23.61 -2.15 7.75
CA HIS A 4 -23.14 -2.70 9.02
C HIS A 4 -22.28 -3.92 8.79
N ILE A 5 -21.08 -3.95 9.39
CA ILE A 5 -20.12 -5.05 9.27
C ILE A 5 -19.60 -5.39 10.66
N ASP A 6 -20.11 -6.47 11.21
CA ASP A 6 -19.60 -7.02 12.47
C ASP A 6 -18.17 -7.53 12.25
N ILE A 7 -17.19 -6.74 12.75
CA ILE A 7 -15.76 -7.06 12.58
C ILE A 7 -15.34 -8.31 13.34
N SER A 8 -16.10 -8.73 14.36
CA SER A 8 -15.80 -9.94 15.14
C SER A 8 -15.90 -11.21 14.30
N ARG A 9 -16.70 -11.21 13.23
CA ARG A 9 -16.81 -12.30 12.27
C ARG A 9 -15.53 -12.53 11.46
N PHE A 10 -14.63 -11.54 11.42
CA PHE A 10 -13.33 -11.54 10.73
C PHE A 10 -12.17 -11.63 11.71
N ASP A 11 -12.42 -12.27 12.85
CA ASP A 11 -11.43 -12.57 13.86
C ASP A 11 -10.91 -14.01 13.71
N TYR A 12 -9.63 -14.19 14.02
CA TYR A 12 -8.99 -15.48 14.12
C TYR A 12 -7.78 -15.37 15.06
N ASP A 13 -7.40 -16.46 15.69
CA ASP A 13 -6.23 -16.50 16.56
C ASP A 13 -4.94 -16.51 15.73
N LEU A 14 -4.16 -15.42 15.82
CA LEU A 14 -2.85 -15.31 15.17
C LEU A 14 -1.75 -15.35 16.23
N PRO A 15 -1.13 -16.49 16.47
CA PRO A 15 -0.01 -16.61 17.40
C PRO A 15 1.20 -15.81 16.96
N ASP A 16 1.92 -15.16 17.89
CA ASP A 16 3.08 -14.31 17.56
C ASP A 16 4.20 -15.07 16.82
N GLU A 17 4.37 -16.37 17.11
CA GLU A 17 5.32 -17.23 16.41
C GLU A 17 4.98 -17.47 14.92
N ARG A 18 3.74 -17.20 14.51
CA ARG A 18 3.33 -17.24 13.10
C ARG A 18 3.66 -15.97 12.36
N ILE A 19 3.91 -14.88 13.05
CA ILE A 19 4.29 -13.60 12.43
C ILE A 19 5.76 -13.66 12.02
N ALA A 20 6.03 -13.57 10.72
CA ALA A 20 7.40 -13.55 10.21
C ALA A 20 8.09 -12.24 10.59
N LYS A 21 8.98 -12.28 11.58
CA LYS A 21 9.73 -11.11 12.05
C LYS A 21 10.82 -10.69 11.07
N PHE A 22 11.34 -11.63 10.27
CA PHE A 22 12.41 -11.42 9.29
C PHE A 22 12.07 -12.06 7.95
N PRO A 23 12.61 -11.52 6.82
CA PRO A 23 12.46 -12.13 5.52
C PRO A 23 13.24 -13.45 5.43
N LEU A 24 12.82 -14.33 4.52
CA LEU A 24 13.64 -15.50 4.12
C LEU A 24 14.90 -15.04 3.40
N ALA A 25 15.95 -15.86 3.36
CA ALA A 25 17.15 -15.60 2.57
C ALA A 25 16.80 -15.36 1.10
N GLU A 26 16.02 -16.26 0.51
CA GLU A 26 15.50 -16.15 -0.85
C GLU A 26 14.03 -15.68 -0.83
N ARG A 27 13.71 -14.63 -1.61
CA ARG A 27 12.36 -14.04 -1.67
C ARG A 27 11.32 -15.05 -2.17
N SER A 28 11.62 -15.75 -3.25
CA SER A 28 10.71 -16.69 -3.91
C SER A 28 10.61 -18.08 -3.22
N ALA A 29 11.40 -18.32 -2.17
CA ALA A 29 11.33 -19.56 -1.40
C ALA A 29 10.15 -19.63 -0.41
N SER A 30 9.38 -18.54 -0.26
CA SER A 30 8.18 -18.52 0.57
C SER A 30 7.13 -19.53 0.08
N LYS A 31 6.29 -20.00 0.98
CA LYS A 31 5.14 -20.83 0.61
C LYS A 31 4.11 -20.00 -0.16
N LEU A 32 3.39 -20.66 -1.05
CA LEU A 32 2.28 -20.11 -1.81
C LEU A 32 1.03 -20.96 -1.58
N LEU A 33 0.02 -20.41 -0.94
CA LEU A 33 -1.30 -21.02 -0.88
C LEU A 33 -2.06 -20.67 -2.17
N VAL A 34 -2.60 -21.68 -2.84
CA VAL A 34 -3.41 -21.54 -4.04
C VAL A 34 -4.86 -21.79 -3.67
N TRP A 35 -5.72 -20.80 -3.90
CA TRP A 35 -7.17 -20.93 -3.81
C TRP A 35 -7.79 -20.86 -5.19
N ARG A 36 -8.54 -21.91 -5.58
CA ARG A 36 -9.26 -21.98 -6.85
C ARG A 36 -10.56 -22.78 -6.67
N GLY A 37 -11.71 -22.17 -6.99
CA GLY A 37 -12.99 -22.88 -6.97
C GLY A 37 -13.32 -23.55 -5.62
N GLY A 38 -12.90 -22.99 -4.50
CA GLY A 38 -13.08 -23.57 -3.18
C GLY A 38 -12.02 -24.60 -2.78
N GLU A 39 -11.10 -24.96 -3.65
CA GLU A 39 -10.00 -25.88 -3.35
C GLU A 39 -8.72 -25.17 -2.91
N ILE A 40 -7.94 -25.81 -2.04
CA ILE A 40 -6.67 -25.31 -1.55
C ILE A 40 -5.55 -26.25 -1.99
N ALA A 41 -4.50 -25.67 -2.57
CA ALA A 41 -3.24 -26.35 -2.84
C ALA A 41 -2.07 -25.57 -2.26
N GLU A 42 -0.95 -26.25 -1.98
CA GLU A 42 0.28 -25.63 -1.50
C GLU A 42 1.37 -25.76 -2.55
N LYS A 43 2.09 -24.67 -2.79
CA LYS A 43 3.23 -24.53 -3.69
C LYS A 43 4.32 -23.68 -3.05
N ARG A 44 5.41 -23.46 -3.75
CA ARG A 44 6.37 -22.38 -3.46
C ARG A 44 6.05 -21.15 -4.31
N PHE A 45 6.41 -19.98 -3.85
CA PHE A 45 6.18 -18.75 -4.63
C PHE A 45 6.93 -18.77 -5.97
N ALA A 46 8.09 -19.43 -6.03
CA ALA A 46 8.82 -19.65 -7.28
C ALA A 46 7.97 -20.33 -8.38
N ASP A 47 6.98 -21.13 -7.98
CA ASP A 47 6.10 -21.86 -8.91
C ASP A 47 4.87 -21.05 -9.35
N ILE A 48 4.78 -19.76 -9.02
CA ILE A 48 3.58 -18.92 -9.27
C ILE A 48 3.20 -18.91 -10.75
N GLY A 49 4.17 -18.97 -11.66
CA GLY A 49 3.93 -19.03 -13.10
C GLY A 49 3.26 -20.35 -13.54
N ASP A 50 3.30 -21.43 -12.74
CA ASP A 50 2.61 -22.69 -13.02
C ASP A 50 1.17 -22.69 -12.51
N VAL A 51 0.86 -21.74 -11.63
CA VAL A 51 -0.44 -21.63 -10.95
C VAL A 51 -1.35 -20.64 -11.66
N LEU A 52 -0.81 -19.50 -12.07
CA LEU A 52 -1.56 -18.46 -12.76
C LEU A 52 -1.97 -18.92 -14.17
N PRO A 53 -3.16 -18.50 -14.66
CA PRO A 53 -3.56 -18.73 -16.03
C PRO A 53 -2.53 -18.20 -17.04
N ALA A 54 -2.39 -18.84 -18.18
CA ALA A 54 -1.46 -18.41 -19.22
C ALA A 54 -1.85 -17.02 -19.77
N GLY A 55 -0.85 -16.16 -20.01
CA GLY A 55 -1.05 -14.84 -20.60
C GLY A 55 -1.61 -13.79 -19.64
N GLU A 56 -1.65 -14.06 -18.33
CA GLU A 56 -2.05 -13.10 -17.30
C GLU A 56 -1.22 -11.81 -17.34
N LEU A 57 -1.90 -10.72 -17.02
CA LEU A 57 -1.31 -9.40 -16.76
C LEU A 57 -1.21 -9.20 -15.25
N LEU A 58 0.00 -9.21 -14.71
CA LEU A 58 0.24 -8.89 -13.31
C LEU A 58 0.44 -7.39 -13.14
N VAL A 59 -0.34 -6.79 -12.24
CA VAL A 59 -0.27 -5.34 -11.96
C VAL A 59 0.33 -5.11 -10.58
N PHE A 60 1.45 -4.39 -10.56
CA PHE A 60 2.25 -4.11 -9.37
C PHE A 60 2.10 -2.67 -8.90
N ASN A 61 2.17 -2.46 -7.59
CA ASN A 61 2.41 -1.14 -7.03
C ASN A 61 3.93 -0.87 -6.97
N ASN A 62 4.41 0.12 -7.71
CA ASN A 62 5.83 0.42 -7.90
C ASN A 62 6.38 1.48 -6.94
N THR A 63 5.67 1.80 -5.86
CA THR A 63 6.16 2.75 -4.88
C THR A 63 7.36 2.21 -4.11
N LYS A 64 8.28 3.12 -3.74
CA LYS A 64 9.45 2.87 -2.92
C LYS A 64 9.20 3.38 -1.50
N VAL A 65 9.51 2.56 -0.51
CA VAL A 65 9.41 2.95 0.90
C VAL A 65 10.52 3.93 1.22
N ILE A 66 10.15 5.07 1.79
CA ILE A 66 11.09 6.09 2.24
C ILE A 66 11.53 5.84 3.69
N ARG A 67 12.71 6.35 4.06
CA ARG A 67 13.19 6.31 5.45
C ARG A 67 12.48 7.36 6.32
N ALA A 68 11.15 7.22 6.39
CA ALA A 68 10.25 8.23 6.96
C ALA A 68 10.33 8.39 8.49
N ARG A 69 11.07 7.53 9.18
CA ARG A 69 11.19 7.54 10.64
C ARG A 69 12.47 8.22 11.08
N ILE A 70 12.36 9.38 11.72
CA ILE A 70 13.50 10.19 12.18
C ILE A 70 13.54 10.19 13.72
N VAL A 71 14.67 9.80 14.30
CA VAL A 71 14.90 9.87 15.76
C VAL A 71 15.61 11.18 16.08
N MET A 72 14.92 12.05 16.80
CA MET A 72 15.39 13.38 17.18
C MET A 72 15.46 13.54 18.71
N HIS A 73 16.11 14.56 19.19
CA HIS A 73 16.24 14.81 20.62
C HIS A 73 15.87 16.24 20.99
N LYS A 74 15.29 16.40 22.16
CA LYS A 74 15.18 17.71 22.80
C LYS A 74 16.53 18.13 23.38
N LEU A 75 16.72 19.42 23.65
CA LEU A 75 17.89 19.92 24.38
C LEU A 75 18.08 19.25 25.74
N SER A 76 17.00 18.76 26.35
CA SER A 76 17.02 17.96 27.58
C SER A 76 17.49 16.51 27.42
N GLY A 77 17.81 16.07 26.19
CA GLY A 77 18.19 14.71 25.85
C GLY A 77 16.99 13.75 25.64
N ALA A 78 15.75 14.21 25.79
CA ALA A 78 14.58 13.34 25.59
C ALA A 78 14.47 12.90 24.13
N ARG A 79 14.44 11.59 23.90
CA ARG A 79 14.26 10.97 22.55
C ARG A 79 12.81 11.16 22.08
N ILE A 80 12.68 11.72 20.91
CA ILE A 80 11.42 11.91 20.17
C ILE A 80 11.57 11.21 18.83
N GLU A 81 10.53 10.51 18.43
CA GLU A 81 10.46 9.87 17.12
C GLU A 81 9.44 10.58 16.26
N VAL A 82 9.86 11.08 15.10
CA VAL A 82 8.99 11.74 14.13
C VAL A 82 8.85 10.80 12.94
N PHE A 83 7.62 10.42 12.63
CA PHE A 83 7.28 9.54 11.53
C PHE A 83 6.52 10.34 10.47
N CYS A 84 7.19 10.69 9.38
CA CYS A 84 6.61 11.42 8.25
C CYS A 84 5.61 10.50 7.51
N LEU A 85 4.37 10.99 7.32
CA LEU A 85 3.30 10.27 6.65
C LEU A 85 3.13 10.74 5.21
N GLU A 86 2.80 12.03 5.06
CA GLU A 86 2.57 12.66 3.77
C GLU A 86 3.04 14.12 3.77
N PRO A 87 3.41 14.67 2.61
CA PRO A 87 3.81 16.06 2.51
C PRO A 87 2.61 16.99 2.74
N HIS A 88 2.84 18.07 3.48
CA HIS A 88 1.84 19.10 3.76
C HIS A 88 2.10 20.36 2.92
N ASP A 89 3.32 20.91 2.98
CA ASP A 89 3.72 22.04 2.14
C ASP A 89 5.22 21.90 1.77
N PRO A 90 5.50 21.77 0.45
CA PRO A 90 4.56 21.58 -0.66
C PRO A 90 3.85 20.22 -0.59
N ALA A 91 2.56 20.15 -0.98
CA ALA A 91 1.72 18.94 -0.88
C ALA A 91 2.04 17.85 -1.93
N ASP A 92 2.73 18.18 -3.00
CA ASP A 92 3.16 17.22 -4.03
C ASP A 92 4.45 16.51 -3.58
N TYR A 93 4.45 15.16 -3.64
CA TYR A 93 5.58 14.35 -3.17
C TYR A 93 6.90 14.67 -3.88
N GLU A 94 6.88 14.79 -5.20
CA GLU A 94 8.09 15.06 -5.98
C GLU A 94 8.69 16.42 -5.61
N ARG A 95 7.83 17.43 -5.47
CA ARG A 95 8.24 18.76 -5.03
C ARG A 95 8.73 18.77 -3.59
N ALA A 96 8.02 18.08 -2.69
CA ALA A 96 8.39 18.02 -1.27
C ALA A 96 9.74 17.36 -1.04
N PHE A 97 10.07 16.31 -1.80
CA PHE A 97 11.39 15.67 -1.72
C PHE A 97 12.50 16.53 -2.33
N ALA A 98 12.21 17.40 -3.28
CA ALA A 98 13.18 18.27 -3.93
C ALA A 98 13.47 19.58 -3.17
N VAL A 99 12.65 19.94 -2.17
CA VAL A 99 12.85 21.16 -1.38
C VAL A 99 14.16 21.12 -0.60
N THR A 100 14.80 22.28 -0.47
CA THR A 100 16.01 22.49 0.36
C THR A 100 15.71 23.48 1.48
N GLY A 101 16.31 23.29 2.64
CA GLY A 101 16.27 24.20 3.79
C GLY A 101 15.05 24.14 4.68
N GLY A 102 13.86 23.78 4.17
CA GLY A 102 12.68 23.64 5.00
C GLY A 102 11.41 23.18 4.27
N CYS A 103 10.56 22.43 4.96
CA CYS A 103 9.24 21.95 4.49
C CYS A 103 8.35 21.59 5.68
N THR A 104 7.07 21.29 5.41
CA THR A 104 6.15 20.75 6.42
C THR A 104 5.56 19.42 5.97
N TRP A 105 5.37 18.50 6.94
CA TRP A 105 4.81 17.18 6.73
C TRP A 105 3.78 16.84 7.79
N SER A 106 2.74 16.10 7.41
CA SER A 106 1.90 15.37 8.35
C SER A 106 2.69 14.22 8.95
N CYS A 107 2.73 14.12 10.27
CA CYS A 107 3.57 13.18 11.01
C CYS A 107 2.84 12.54 12.19
N ILE A 108 3.22 11.32 12.53
CA ILE A 108 2.98 10.74 13.86
C ILE A 108 4.20 11.04 14.73
N VAL A 109 3.97 11.39 15.99
CA VAL A 109 5.03 11.73 16.95
C VAL A 109 5.04 10.74 18.10
N GLY A 110 6.10 9.92 18.16
CA GLY A 110 6.39 9.05 19.30
C GLY A 110 6.93 9.84 20.48
N ASN A 111 6.55 9.43 21.71
CA ASN A 111 6.88 10.16 22.94
C ASN A 111 6.36 11.61 22.97
N ARG A 112 5.25 11.92 22.29
CA ARG A 112 4.63 13.26 22.19
C ARG A 112 4.52 13.98 23.55
N LYS A 113 4.23 13.26 24.62
CA LYS A 113 4.14 13.81 25.99
C LYS A 113 5.42 14.54 26.44
N LYS A 114 6.57 14.18 25.90
CA LYS A 114 7.87 14.81 26.21
C LYS A 114 8.16 16.01 25.29
N TRP A 115 7.41 16.20 24.22
CA TRP A 115 7.58 17.33 23.28
C TRP A 115 6.33 18.24 23.28
N LYS A 116 6.19 19.04 24.31
CA LYS A 116 5.04 19.95 24.47
C LYS A 116 5.24 21.24 23.70
N GLU A 117 6.45 21.75 23.69
CA GLU A 117 6.85 23.05 23.11
C GLU A 117 8.32 23.04 22.67
N GLY A 118 8.70 24.06 21.90
CA GLY A 118 10.05 24.23 21.35
C GLY A 118 10.31 23.27 20.20
N TYR A 119 11.57 23.02 19.93
CA TYR A 119 12.00 22.14 18.85
C TYR A 119 12.70 20.89 19.37
N VAL A 120 12.80 19.92 18.47
CA VAL A 120 13.69 18.76 18.58
C VAL A 120 14.72 18.84 17.48
N GLU A 121 15.93 18.28 17.71
CA GLU A 121 17.02 18.39 16.75
C GLU A 121 17.85 17.11 16.60
N ILE A 122 18.53 17.03 15.48
CA ILE A 122 19.66 16.14 15.23
C ILE A 122 20.82 17.02 14.79
N ASN A 123 21.97 16.88 15.47
CA ASN A 123 23.23 17.43 15.01
C ASN A 123 24.03 16.32 14.34
N PHE A 124 24.59 16.60 13.17
CA PHE A 124 25.36 15.64 12.38
C PHE A 124 26.49 16.33 11.64
N GLU A 125 27.48 15.57 11.22
CA GLU A 125 28.62 16.06 10.45
C GLU A 125 28.49 15.56 8.99
N ARG A 126 28.74 16.47 8.04
CA ARG A 126 28.75 16.12 6.61
C ARG A 126 29.83 16.92 5.89
N GLY A 127 30.78 16.22 5.24
CA GLY A 127 31.86 16.86 4.49
C GLY A 127 32.74 17.75 5.37
N GLY A 128 32.91 17.45 6.67
CA GLY A 128 33.67 18.25 7.62
C GLY A 128 32.93 19.48 8.16
N CYS A 129 31.64 19.67 7.81
CA CYS A 129 30.82 20.76 8.33
C CYS A 129 29.81 20.21 9.36
N ALA A 130 29.62 20.95 10.45
CA ALA A 130 28.58 20.68 11.44
C ALA A 130 27.25 21.19 10.94
N GLU A 131 26.27 20.30 10.83
CA GLU A 131 24.95 20.52 10.29
C GLU A 131 23.90 20.16 11.33
N HIS A 132 22.68 20.67 11.16
CA HIS A 132 21.57 20.29 12.00
C HIS A 132 20.26 20.16 11.21
N LEU A 133 19.39 19.30 11.72
CA LEU A 133 17.96 19.22 11.37
C LEU A 133 17.17 19.57 12.62
N ARG A 134 16.25 20.53 12.52
CA ARG A 134 15.30 20.91 13.57
C ARG A 134 13.88 20.68 13.12
N ALA A 135 13.02 20.39 14.08
CA ALA A 135 11.60 20.19 13.82
C ALA A 135 10.73 20.84 14.91
N TRP A 136 9.60 21.39 14.47
CA TRP A 136 8.56 22.03 15.33
C TRP A 136 7.20 21.45 15.00
N ILE A 137 6.36 21.21 16.01
CA ILE A 137 4.94 20.98 15.79
C ILE A 137 4.30 22.32 15.52
N VAL A 138 3.64 22.46 14.36
CA VAL A 138 2.93 23.69 13.96
C VAL A 138 1.42 23.54 14.07
N GLU A 139 0.90 22.30 13.92
CA GLU A 139 -0.52 21.98 14.13
C GLU A 139 -0.66 20.65 14.87
N ASP A 140 -1.70 20.53 15.70
CA ASP A 140 -2.01 19.32 16.49
C ASP A 140 -3.42 18.85 16.15
N HIS A 141 -3.54 17.74 15.46
CA HIS A 141 -4.79 17.08 15.09
C HIS A 141 -5.07 15.82 15.94
N GLY A 142 -4.45 15.72 17.12
CA GLY A 142 -4.63 14.64 18.07
C GLY A 142 -3.72 13.44 17.84
N ARG A 143 -3.90 12.71 16.75
CA ARG A 143 -3.04 11.57 16.37
C ARG A 143 -1.97 11.95 15.39
N GLU A 144 -2.26 12.91 14.55
CA GLU A 144 -1.37 13.44 13.52
C GLU A 144 -1.02 14.89 13.82
N PHE A 145 0.17 15.28 13.42
CA PHE A 145 0.74 16.58 13.69
C PHE A 145 1.33 17.13 12.39
N VAL A 146 1.09 18.41 12.09
CA VAL A 146 1.87 19.08 11.06
C VAL A 146 3.20 19.47 11.70
N VAL A 147 4.29 18.95 11.17
CA VAL A 147 5.64 19.17 11.65
C VAL A 147 6.41 19.98 10.60
N ARG A 148 6.97 21.12 11.00
CA ARG A 148 7.89 21.91 10.19
C ARG A 148 9.31 21.43 10.44
N PHE A 149 10.02 21.14 9.36
CA PHE A 149 11.44 20.79 9.35
C PHE A 149 12.27 21.96 8.78
N GLU A 150 13.42 22.22 9.38
CA GLU A 150 14.42 23.16 8.89
C GLU A 150 15.82 22.55 9.07
N TRP A 151 16.67 22.67 8.06
CA TRP A 151 18.01 22.10 8.09
C TRP A 151 19.01 23.01 7.39
N THR A 152 20.30 22.89 7.80
CA THR A 152 21.41 23.72 7.28
C THR A 152 22.16 23.04 6.14
N ALA A 153 22.17 21.71 6.10
CA ALA A 153 22.90 20.95 5.10
C ALA A 153 22.43 21.28 3.67
N PRO A 154 23.31 21.39 2.66
CA PRO A 154 22.92 21.62 1.27
C PRO A 154 22.38 20.33 0.62
N MET A 155 21.29 19.85 1.15
CA MET A 155 20.60 18.62 0.76
C MET A 155 19.13 18.90 0.51
N THR A 156 18.51 18.12 -0.38
CA THR A 156 17.05 18.06 -0.48
C THR A 156 16.46 17.27 0.69
N PHE A 157 15.15 17.44 0.95
CA PHE A 157 14.49 16.68 2.02
C PHE A 157 14.57 15.17 1.81
N GLY A 158 14.41 14.71 0.55
CA GLY A 158 14.58 13.30 0.21
C GLY A 158 15.99 12.77 0.56
N GLN A 159 17.02 13.52 0.22
CA GLN A 159 18.41 13.17 0.60
C GLN A 159 18.62 13.18 2.12
N LEU A 160 17.96 14.11 2.83
CA LEU A 160 18.03 14.21 4.28
C LEU A 160 17.37 12.99 4.95
N LEU A 161 16.20 12.58 4.46
CA LEU A 161 15.53 11.36 4.92
C LEU A 161 16.39 10.11 4.68
N GLU A 162 17.00 10.01 3.49
CA GLU A 162 17.90 8.88 3.18
C GLU A 162 19.12 8.83 4.10
N TYR A 163 19.63 10.00 4.52
CA TYR A 163 20.82 10.10 5.37
C TYR A 163 20.52 9.88 6.86
N LEU A 164 19.46 10.49 7.39
CA LEU A 164 19.15 10.50 8.83
C LEU A 164 18.02 9.55 9.23
N GLY A 165 17.15 9.20 8.29
CA GLY A 165 15.95 8.43 8.53
C GLY A 165 16.20 6.92 8.59
N ARG A 166 15.17 6.22 9.08
CA ARG A 166 15.10 4.75 9.12
C ARG A 166 13.87 4.27 8.38
N ILE A 167 13.94 3.08 7.80
CA ILE A 167 12.77 2.42 7.18
C ILE A 167 11.71 2.16 8.27
N PRO A 168 10.47 2.61 8.06
CA PRO A 168 9.38 2.31 8.97
C PRO A 168 8.86 0.89 8.73
N ILE A 169 9.26 -0.04 9.59
CA ILE A 169 8.69 -1.39 9.57
C ILE A 169 7.40 -1.43 10.39
N PRO A 170 6.46 -2.35 10.06
CA PRO A 170 5.19 -2.47 10.75
C PRO A 170 5.33 -2.75 12.26
N PRO A 171 4.46 -2.16 13.11
CA PRO A 171 4.54 -2.34 14.57
C PRO A 171 4.42 -3.79 15.04
N TYR A 172 3.67 -4.63 14.34
CA TYR A 172 3.47 -6.04 14.70
C TYR A 172 4.74 -6.90 14.53
N LEU A 173 5.77 -6.40 13.86
CA LEU A 173 7.07 -7.06 13.83
C LEU A 173 7.75 -7.02 15.20
N ASN A 174 7.33 -6.11 16.07
CA ASN A 174 7.74 -6.00 17.46
C ASN A 174 9.27 -5.97 17.67
N ARG A 175 9.96 -5.29 16.77
CA ARG A 175 11.39 -5.03 16.76
C ARG A 175 11.72 -3.68 16.12
N GLU A 176 12.92 -3.18 16.31
CA GLU A 176 13.41 -2.02 15.56
C GLU A 176 13.80 -2.44 14.12
N SER A 177 13.84 -1.45 13.21
CA SER A 177 14.34 -1.70 11.85
C SER A 177 15.86 -1.91 11.88
N GLU A 178 16.30 -2.88 11.09
CA GLU A 178 17.72 -3.23 10.92
C GLU A 178 18.17 -2.89 9.50
N GLU A 179 19.48 -2.97 9.24
CA GLU A 179 20.04 -2.63 7.92
C GLU A 179 19.46 -3.52 6.80
N ILE A 180 19.15 -4.77 7.10
CA ILE A 180 18.51 -5.69 6.17
C ILE A 180 17.16 -5.16 5.65
N ASP A 181 16.40 -4.42 6.46
CA ASP A 181 15.10 -3.88 6.08
C ASP A 181 15.23 -2.82 4.99
N ASN A 182 16.35 -2.10 4.89
CA ASN A 182 16.59 -1.10 3.84
C ASN A 182 16.49 -1.70 2.43
N THR A 183 16.83 -2.97 2.28
CA THR A 183 16.79 -3.69 0.99
C THR A 183 15.65 -4.69 0.92
N ARG A 184 15.29 -5.32 2.04
CA ARG A 184 14.32 -6.42 2.04
C ARG A 184 12.88 -5.96 2.23
N TYR A 185 12.65 -4.78 2.82
CA TYR A 185 11.33 -4.13 2.90
C TYR A 185 11.07 -3.23 1.67
N GLN A 186 11.63 -3.62 0.52
CA GLN A 186 11.47 -2.99 -0.80
C GLN A 186 11.21 -4.06 -1.84
N THR A 187 10.35 -3.76 -2.81
CA THR A 187 10.17 -4.61 -3.98
C THR A 187 11.30 -4.40 -4.99
N VAL A 188 11.59 -5.42 -5.80
CA VAL A 188 12.65 -5.34 -6.83
C VAL A 188 12.31 -4.39 -8.00
N TYR A 189 11.06 -3.95 -8.07
CA TYR A 189 10.54 -3.06 -9.09
C TYR A 189 10.11 -1.68 -8.55
N SER A 190 10.43 -1.37 -7.29
CA SER A 190 10.11 -0.06 -6.70
C SER A 190 10.84 1.08 -7.40
N LYS A 191 10.14 2.18 -7.72
CA LYS A 191 10.65 3.30 -8.50
C LYS A 191 10.38 4.66 -7.85
N PHE A 192 9.13 4.90 -7.41
CA PHE A 192 8.67 6.21 -6.96
C PHE A 192 8.65 6.29 -5.44
N GLU A 193 9.46 7.18 -4.88
CA GLU A 193 9.51 7.43 -3.44
C GLU A 193 8.20 8.05 -2.95
N GLY A 194 7.81 7.75 -1.70
CA GLY A 194 6.63 8.36 -1.08
C GLY A 194 5.74 7.41 -0.28
N SER A 195 6.03 6.11 -0.28
CA SER A 195 5.32 5.15 0.59
C SER A 195 6.00 5.00 1.93
N VAL A 196 5.21 4.85 2.99
CA VAL A 196 5.69 4.50 4.32
C VAL A 196 5.53 3.01 4.63
N ALA A 197 4.83 2.27 3.77
CA ALA A 197 4.72 0.82 3.84
C ALA A 197 5.00 0.18 2.47
N ALA A 198 5.66 -0.99 2.48
CA ALA A 198 5.92 -1.74 1.26
C ALA A 198 4.64 -2.43 0.74
N PRO A 199 4.45 -2.56 -0.59
CA PRO A 199 3.45 -3.46 -1.16
C PRO A 199 3.92 -4.91 -0.99
N THR A 200 3.65 -5.48 0.20
CA THR A 200 4.35 -6.67 0.74
C THR A 200 4.15 -7.93 -0.08
N ALA A 201 3.04 -8.09 -0.81
CA ALA A 201 2.85 -9.21 -1.74
C ALA A 201 3.89 -9.20 -2.88
N GLY A 202 4.46 -8.04 -3.20
CA GLY A 202 5.52 -7.91 -4.20
C GLY A 202 6.91 -8.30 -3.70
N LEU A 203 7.10 -8.46 -2.39
CA LEU A 203 8.41 -8.79 -1.80
C LEU A 203 8.91 -10.18 -2.19
N HIS A 204 8.02 -11.06 -2.63
CA HIS A 204 8.34 -12.43 -3.04
C HIS A 204 8.96 -12.51 -4.43
N PHE A 205 8.70 -11.53 -5.28
CA PHE A 205 9.25 -11.51 -6.64
C PHE A 205 10.74 -11.20 -6.65
N THR A 206 11.44 -11.86 -7.57
CA THR A 206 12.83 -11.58 -7.92
C THR A 206 12.92 -11.17 -9.38
N PRO A 207 14.00 -10.48 -9.81
CA PRO A 207 14.20 -10.14 -11.21
C PRO A 207 14.22 -11.38 -12.12
N GLU A 208 14.81 -12.48 -11.64
CA GLU A 208 14.90 -13.77 -12.34
C GLU A 208 13.51 -14.36 -12.57
N LEU A 209 12.68 -14.48 -11.50
CA LEU A 209 11.30 -14.98 -11.61
C LEU A 209 10.46 -14.13 -12.56
N ILE A 210 10.56 -12.80 -12.50
CA ILE A 210 9.87 -11.90 -13.44
C ILE A 210 10.35 -12.15 -14.88
N GLY A 211 11.66 -12.36 -15.07
CA GLY A 211 12.24 -12.67 -16.40
C GLY A 211 11.72 -14.00 -16.95
N GLU A 212 11.70 -15.04 -16.14
CA GLU A 212 11.17 -16.36 -16.49
C GLU A 212 9.67 -16.29 -16.85
N MET A 213 8.87 -15.60 -16.04
CA MET A 213 7.45 -15.42 -16.33
C MET A 213 7.22 -14.64 -17.63
N LYS A 214 7.99 -13.58 -17.91
CA LYS A 214 7.93 -12.85 -19.19
C LYS A 214 8.24 -13.76 -20.36
N ALA A 215 9.27 -14.61 -20.27
CA ALA A 215 9.61 -15.58 -21.30
C ALA A 215 8.48 -16.60 -21.56
N ARG A 216 7.63 -16.85 -20.56
CA ARG A 216 6.43 -17.72 -20.63
C ARG A 216 5.17 -16.98 -21.10
N GLY A 217 5.27 -15.69 -21.49
CA GLY A 217 4.17 -14.90 -22.03
C GLY A 217 3.32 -14.15 -21.02
N PHE A 218 3.72 -14.08 -19.74
CA PHE A 218 3.08 -13.21 -18.77
C PHE A 218 3.41 -11.75 -19.05
N ALA A 219 2.42 -10.88 -18.88
CA ALA A 219 2.60 -9.44 -19.00
C ALA A 219 2.69 -8.78 -17.62
N PHE A 220 3.35 -7.64 -17.53
CA PHE A 220 3.56 -6.90 -16.29
C PHE A 220 3.29 -5.42 -16.53
N GLU A 221 2.46 -4.84 -15.66
CA GLU A 221 2.16 -3.41 -15.62
C GLU A 221 2.33 -2.86 -14.21
N GLU A 222 2.46 -1.55 -14.13
CA GLU A 222 2.72 -0.85 -12.89
C GLU A 222 1.67 0.24 -12.66
N VAL A 223 1.22 0.34 -11.42
CA VAL A 223 0.49 1.49 -10.88
C VAL A 223 1.31 2.10 -9.74
N THR A 224 1.07 3.34 -9.41
CA THR A 224 1.68 4.01 -8.27
C THR A 224 0.59 4.31 -7.24
N LEU A 225 0.71 3.79 -6.03
CA LEU A 225 -0.14 4.18 -4.90
C LEU A 225 0.76 4.39 -3.69
N HIS A 226 0.75 5.59 -3.15
CA HIS A 226 1.52 5.96 -1.96
C HIS A 226 0.81 5.43 -0.72
N VAL A 227 1.39 4.38 -0.12
CA VAL A 227 0.79 3.68 1.03
C VAL A 227 1.06 4.46 2.29
N GLY A 228 0.00 4.89 2.96
CA GLY A 228 0.05 5.57 4.26
C GLY A 228 0.22 4.62 5.44
N ALA A 229 0.57 5.17 6.61
CA ALA A 229 0.74 4.39 7.86
C ALA A 229 -0.58 3.79 8.40
N GLY A 230 -1.72 4.30 7.94
CA GLY A 230 -3.04 3.79 8.32
C GLY A 230 -3.26 2.31 8.00
N THR A 231 -2.54 1.79 7.00
CA THR A 231 -2.58 0.36 6.61
C THR A 231 -2.19 -0.60 7.76
N PHE A 232 -1.46 -0.11 8.77
CA PHE A 232 -1.05 -0.91 9.93
C PHE A 232 -2.04 -0.86 11.10
N LEU A 233 -3.07 -0.04 11.01
CA LEU A 233 -4.01 0.16 12.10
C LEU A 233 -5.14 -0.88 12.03
N PRO A 234 -5.39 -1.64 13.12
CA PRO A 234 -6.55 -2.52 13.17
C PRO A 234 -7.84 -1.70 13.24
N VAL A 235 -8.93 -2.28 12.77
CA VAL A 235 -10.28 -1.74 12.98
C VAL A 235 -10.60 -1.83 14.47
N LYS A 236 -10.95 -0.70 15.09
CA LYS A 236 -11.24 -0.60 16.52
C LYS A 236 -12.74 -0.64 16.84
N ASP A 237 -13.55 -0.20 15.88
CA ASP A 237 -15.00 -0.21 16.01
C ASP A 237 -15.55 -1.64 15.84
N GLU A 238 -16.58 -1.97 16.60
CA GLU A 238 -17.32 -3.24 16.45
C GLU A 238 -17.98 -3.32 15.07
N ASP A 239 -18.41 -2.17 14.55
CA ASP A 239 -18.90 -2.02 13.20
C ASP A 239 -17.80 -1.46 12.28
N ALA A 240 -17.21 -2.32 11.48
CA ALA A 240 -16.17 -1.93 10.55
C ALA A 240 -16.61 -0.88 9.51
N ALA A 241 -17.92 -0.77 9.24
CA ALA A 241 -18.43 0.24 8.33
C ALA A 241 -18.19 1.68 8.82
N ARG A 242 -18.03 1.87 10.14
CA ARG A 242 -17.71 3.16 10.77
C ARG A 242 -16.22 3.47 10.81
N HIS A 243 -15.36 2.50 10.50
CA HIS A 243 -13.92 2.73 10.46
C HIS A 243 -13.56 3.72 9.34
N PRO A 244 -12.98 4.88 9.65
CA PRO A 244 -12.60 5.85 8.63
C PRO A 244 -11.37 5.34 7.87
N MET A 245 -11.51 5.17 6.56
CA MET A 245 -10.37 4.85 5.69
C MET A 245 -9.51 6.10 5.49
N HIS A 246 -8.19 5.93 5.57
CA HIS A 246 -7.24 6.99 5.23
C HIS A 246 -7.18 7.18 3.71
N THR A 247 -6.84 8.41 3.31
CA THR A 247 -6.63 8.76 1.91
C THR A 247 -5.30 8.20 1.44
N GLU A 248 -5.28 7.62 0.26
CA GLU A 248 -4.05 7.24 -0.44
C GLU A 248 -4.05 7.83 -1.85
N HIS A 249 -2.94 8.46 -2.21
CA HIS A 249 -2.74 9.06 -3.53
C HIS A 249 -2.26 8.00 -4.51
N PHE A 250 -2.85 7.97 -5.71
CA PHE A 250 -2.44 7.04 -6.75
C PHE A 250 -2.31 7.70 -8.12
N GLU A 251 -1.54 7.07 -8.97
CA GLU A 251 -1.32 7.46 -10.36
C GLU A 251 -1.42 6.23 -11.26
N VAL A 252 -2.09 6.39 -12.40
CA VAL A 252 -2.13 5.40 -13.48
C VAL A 252 -1.75 6.05 -14.81
N ARG A 253 -0.96 5.36 -15.63
CA ARG A 253 -0.58 5.82 -16.97
C ARG A 253 -1.65 5.42 -17.98
N ARG A 254 -1.84 6.24 -19.04
CA ARG A 254 -2.72 5.92 -20.16
C ARG A 254 -2.33 4.58 -20.82
N ALA A 255 -1.04 4.33 -21.00
CA ALA A 255 -0.55 3.06 -21.54
C ALA A 255 -0.96 1.86 -20.66
N THR A 256 -0.93 2.00 -19.33
CA THR A 256 -1.38 0.95 -18.40
C THR A 256 -2.89 0.70 -18.54
N VAL A 257 -3.72 1.76 -18.65
CA VAL A 257 -5.18 1.62 -18.88
C VAL A 257 -5.45 0.89 -20.21
N ALA A 258 -4.75 1.25 -21.28
CA ALA A 258 -4.85 0.56 -22.56
C ALA A 258 -4.47 -0.92 -22.47
N ARG A 259 -3.42 -1.22 -21.69
CA ARG A 259 -2.96 -2.60 -21.49
C ARG A 259 -3.94 -3.43 -20.64
N LEU A 260 -4.56 -2.82 -19.64
CA LEU A 260 -5.63 -3.46 -18.86
C LEU A 260 -6.83 -3.82 -19.77
N LEU A 261 -7.17 -2.93 -20.68
CA LEU A 261 -8.26 -3.15 -21.63
C LEU A 261 -7.93 -4.27 -22.64
N GLU A 262 -6.69 -4.29 -23.17
CA GLU A 262 -6.21 -5.35 -24.06
C GLU A 262 -6.24 -6.73 -23.36
N LYS A 263 -5.85 -6.78 -22.10
CA LYS A 263 -5.76 -8.00 -21.29
C LYS A 263 -7.01 -8.26 -20.43
N TRP A 264 -8.14 -7.68 -20.82
CA TRP A 264 -9.39 -7.87 -20.10
C TRP A 264 -9.70 -9.35 -19.91
N GLY A 265 -10.11 -9.73 -18.71
CA GLY A 265 -10.32 -11.13 -18.31
C GLY A 265 -9.09 -11.82 -17.72
N HIS A 266 -7.90 -11.22 -17.86
CA HIS A 266 -6.62 -11.77 -17.45
C HIS A 266 -5.82 -10.77 -16.58
N ILE A 267 -6.45 -10.17 -15.57
CA ILE A 267 -5.84 -9.15 -14.72
C ILE A 267 -5.65 -9.70 -13.31
N THR A 268 -4.41 -9.90 -12.93
CA THR A 268 -4.00 -10.30 -11.58
C THR A 268 -3.40 -9.12 -10.83
N ALA A 269 -4.06 -8.68 -9.77
CA ALA A 269 -3.51 -7.65 -8.89
C ALA A 269 -2.52 -8.25 -7.89
N VAL A 270 -1.32 -7.68 -7.82
CA VAL A 270 -0.31 -8.06 -6.84
C VAL A 270 -0.34 -7.09 -5.67
N GLY A 271 -0.90 -7.56 -4.56
CA GLY A 271 -1.15 -6.81 -3.34
C GLY A 271 -2.48 -6.07 -3.31
N THR A 272 -3.00 -5.88 -2.11
CA THR A 272 -4.26 -5.17 -1.85
C THR A 272 -4.21 -3.70 -2.27
N THR A 273 -3.02 -3.09 -2.31
CA THR A 273 -2.79 -1.74 -2.83
C THR A 273 -3.06 -1.66 -4.34
N SER A 274 -2.61 -2.65 -5.11
CA SER A 274 -2.93 -2.74 -6.55
C SER A 274 -4.42 -2.97 -6.77
N VAL A 275 -5.06 -3.83 -5.95
CA VAL A 275 -6.52 -4.02 -5.99
C VAL A 275 -7.25 -2.70 -5.78
N ARG A 276 -6.93 -1.97 -4.71
CA ARG A 276 -7.59 -0.70 -4.40
C ARG A 276 -7.39 0.34 -5.50
N THR A 277 -6.20 0.41 -6.08
CA THR A 277 -5.94 1.30 -7.22
C THR A 277 -6.82 0.94 -8.41
N LEU A 278 -6.79 -0.33 -8.83
CA LEU A 278 -7.53 -0.79 -10.01
C LEU A 278 -9.05 -0.61 -9.85
N GLU A 279 -9.59 -1.01 -8.70
CA GLU A 279 -11.04 -0.85 -8.44
C GLU A 279 -11.44 0.63 -8.36
N SER A 280 -10.57 1.53 -7.85
CA SER A 280 -10.83 2.99 -7.84
C SER A 280 -10.98 3.58 -9.25
N LEU A 281 -10.36 2.96 -10.27
CA LEU A 281 -10.53 3.41 -11.66
C LEU A 281 -11.98 3.30 -12.13
N ALA A 282 -12.75 2.33 -11.62
CA ALA A 282 -14.16 2.19 -11.96
C ALA A 282 -14.99 3.38 -11.46
N ALA A 283 -14.69 3.92 -10.27
CA ALA A 283 -15.35 5.12 -9.76
C ALA A 283 -15.04 6.36 -10.61
N LEU A 284 -13.76 6.54 -10.98
CA LEU A 284 -13.37 7.66 -11.84
C LEU A 284 -14.05 7.55 -13.22
N ALA A 285 -14.12 6.35 -13.78
CA ALA A 285 -14.80 6.10 -15.04
C ALA A 285 -16.31 6.36 -14.95
N TRP A 286 -16.93 5.99 -13.83
CA TRP A 286 -18.36 6.28 -13.60
C TRP A 286 -18.62 7.79 -13.50
N ARG A 287 -17.73 8.55 -12.86
CA ARG A 287 -17.82 10.02 -12.84
C ARG A 287 -17.69 10.61 -14.26
N ILE A 288 -16.78 10.07 -15.09
CA ILE A 288 -16.65 10.50 -16.50
C ILE A 288 -17.96 10.24 -17.24
N ARG A 289 -18.56 9.05 -17.13
CA ARG A 289 -19.82 8.69 -17.78
C ARG A 289 -20.96 9.59 -17.37
N THR A 290 -21.05 9.97 -16.11
CA THR A 290 -22.19 10.71 -15.54
C THR A 290 -22.02 12.21 -15.55
N ALA A 291 -20.78 12.72 -15.43
CA ALA A 291 -20.47 14.14 -15.30
C ALA A 291 -19.47 14.66 -16.35
N GLY A 292 -18.96 13.82 -17.23
CA GLY A 292 -17.99 14.19 -18.27
C GLY A 292 -16.55 14.37 -17.78
N THR A 293 -16.29 14.21 -16.47
CA THR A 293 -14.97 14.39 -15.86
C THR A 293 -14.75 13.36 -14.74
N PRO A 294 -13.51 12.86 -14.52
CA PRO A 294 -13.20 11.99 -13.40
C PRO A 294 -13.26 12.72 -12.06
N ASP A 295 -13.30 14.07 -12.07
CA ASP A 295 -13.19 14.91 -10.87
C ASP A 295 -12.06 14.40 -9.94
N ALA A 296 -10.86 14.27 -10.54
CA ALA A 296 -9.71 13.58 -9.90
C ALA A 296 -9.19 14.32 -8.65
N GLY A 297 -9.52 15.62 -8.49
CA GLY A 297 -9.26 16.38 -7.28
C GLY A 297 -10.14 15.97 -6.09
N ARG A 298 -11.27 15.34 -6.33
CA ARG A 298 -12.14 14.79 -5.30
C ARG A 298 -11.75 13.33 -4.99
N VAL A 299 -11.48 13.05 -3.73
CA VAL A 299 -11.15 11.69 -3.27
C VAL A 299 -12.24 10.70 -3.67
N VAL A 300 -11.87 9.52 -4.17
CA VAL A 300 -12.82 8.42 -4.34
C VAL A 300 -13.24 7.95 -2.95
N GLY A 301 -14.51 8.19 -2.61
CA GLY A 301 -15.05 7.99 -1.28
C GLY A 301 -15.11 6.52 -0.86
N GLN A 302 -15.13 6.30 0.46
CA GLN A 302 -15.06 4.97 1.09
C GLN A 302 -16.08 3.98 0.51
N TRP A 303 -17.28 4.43 0.19
CA TRP A 303 -18.41 3.61 -0.28
C TRP A 303 -18.80 3.87 -1.72
N GLU A 304 -18.12 4.73 -2.44
CA GLU A 304 -18.49 5.19 -3.78
C GLU A 304 -18.60 4.06 -4.81
N LEU A 305 -17.78 3.02 -4.66
CA LEU A 305 -17.84 1.85 -5.56
C LEU A 305 -19.16 1.08 -5.50
N TYR A 306 -19.87 1.14 -4.36
CA TYR A 306 -21.15 0.45 -4.16
C TYR A 306 -22.34 1.19 -4.76
N ASP A 307 -22.15 2.45 -5.14
CA ASP A 307 -23.17 3.29 -5.77
C ASP A 307 -23.10 3.20 -7.31
N ILE A 308 -22.14 2.46 -7.86
CA ILE A 308 -21.98 2.21 -9.29
C ILE A 308 -22.91 1.08 -9.69
N PRO A 309 -23.82 1.27 -10.70
CA PRO A 309 -24.71 0.20 -11.16
C PRO A 309 -23.96 -1.07 -11.58
N ALA A 310 -24.55 -2.24 -11.30
CA ALA A 310 -23.93 -3.53 -11.62
C ALA A 310 -23.70 -3.71 -13.14
N GLU A 311 -24.57 -3.12 -13.97
CA GLU A 311 -24.49 -3.15 -15.43
C GLU A 311 -23.29 -2.40 -15.99
N PHE A 312 -22.70 -1.44 -15.22
CA PHE A 312 -21.49 -0.75 -15.62
C PHE A 312 -20.28 -1.65 -15.40
N SER A 313 -19.91 -2.40 -16.41
CA SER A 313 -18.83 -3.37 -16.35
C SER A 313 -17.45 -2.70 -16.21
N GLY A 314 -16.48 -3.45 -15.66
CA GLY A 314 -15.10 -2.97 -15.58
C GLY A 314 -14.46 -2.74 -16.96
N ARG A 315 -14.88 -3.48 -17.99
CA ARG A 315 -14.44 -3.23 -19.35
C ARG A 315 -14.92 -1.88 -19.87
N GLU A 316 -16.20 -1.54 -19.65
CA GLU A 316 -16.73 -0.23 -19.98
C GLU A 316 -16.03 0.88 -19.20
N ALA A 317 -15.74 0.64 -17.92
CA ALA A 317 -14.99 1.58 -17.10
C ALA A 317 -13.59 1.89 -17.70
N LEU A 318 -12.85 0.87 -18.11
CA LEU A 318 -11.55 1.06 -18.76
C LEU A 318 -11.67 1.75 -20.12
N GLN A 319 -12.74 1.50 -20.90
CA GLN A 319 -13.01 2.18 -22.18
C GLN A 319 -13.30 3.66 -21.96
N GLU A 320 -14.17 4.00 -21.01
CA GLU A 320 -14.46 5.41 -20.66
C GLU A 320 -13.21 6.17 -20.23
N LEU A 321 -12.43 5.54 -19.34
CA LEU A 321 -11.19 6.14 -18.83
C LEU A 321 -10.16 6.34 -19.94
N SER A 322 -9.95 5.33 -20.79
CA SER A 322 -9.03 5.41 -21.95
C SER A 322 -9.43 6.52 -22.91
N GLY A 323 -10.72 6.55 -23.28
CA GLY A 323 -11.26 7.58 -24.19
C GLY A 323 -11.17 8.99 -23.59
N TYR A 324 -11.42 9.14 -22.29
CA TYR A 324 -11.24 10.43 -21.61
C TYR A 324 -9.77 10.89 -21.66
N MET A 325 -8.84 10.02 -21.24
CA MET A 325 -7.41 10.35 -21.21
C MET A 325 -6.86 10.69 -22.62
N GLU A 326 -7.38 10.03 -23.65
CA GLU A 326 -7.01 10.33 -25.04
C GLU A 326 -7.54 11.70 -25.49
N ARG A 327 -8.82 12.00 -25.24
CA ARG A 327 -9.44 13.29 -25.60
C ARG A 327 -8.76 14.47 -24.92
N GLU A 328 -8.40 14.31 -23.65
CA GLU A 328 -7.76 15.36 -22.84
C GLU A 328 -6.24 15.40 -23.03
N GLY A 329 -5.66 14.51 -23.82
CA GLY A 329 -4.20 14.44 -24.02
C GLY A 329 -3.42 14.07 -22.76
N LEU A 330 -4.02 13.32 -21.84
CA LEU A 330 -3.40 12.95 -20.58
C LEU A 330 -2.55 11.69 -20.70
N ASP A 331 -1.28 11.77 -20.38
CA ASP A 331 -0.41 10.60 -20.26
C ASP A 331 -0.56 9.88 -18.92
N ARG A 332 -1.02 10.60 -17.90
CA ARG A 332 -1.23 10.09 -16.55
C ARG A 332 -2.49 10.67 -15.93
N LEU A 333 -3.14 9.88 -15.10
CA LEU A 333 -4.23 10.32 -14.23
C LEU A 333 -3.79 10.16 -12.78
N LYS A 334 -3.78 11.26 -12.03
CA LYS A 334 -3.52 11.30 -10.60
C LYS A 334 -4.85 11.46 -9.86
N ALA A 335 -5.08 10.68 -8.83
CA ALA A 335 -6.29 10.76 -8.01
C ALA A 335 -6.00 10.25 -6.59
N SER A 336 -7.01 10.26 -5.74
CA SER A 336 -6.92 9.76 -4.37
C SER A 336 -8.08 8.84 -4.04
N THR A 337 -7.84 7.87 -3.17
CA THR A 337 -8.82 6.86 -2.79
C THR A 337 -8.89 6.64 -1.28
N GLN A 338 -10.12 6.45 -0.79
CA GLN A 338 -10.45 5.97 0.55
C GLN A 338 -11.29 4.70 0.49
N ILE A 339 -11.35 4.01 -0.65
CA ILE A 339 -12.26 2.87 -0.82
C ILE A 339 -12.07 1.80 0.24
N MET A 340 -13.18 1.27 0.72
CA MET A 340 -13.24 0.08 1.55
C MET A 340 -13.94 -1.03 0.76
N ILE A 341 -13.26 -2.15 0.55
CA ILE A 341 -13.81 -3.33 -0.12
C ILE A 341 -14.16 -4.35 0.95
N THR A 342 -15.42 -4.79 0.98
CA THR A 342 -15.98 -5.63 2.03
C THR A 342 -16.90 -6.68 1.44
N PRO A 343 -17.20 -7.77 2.15
CA PRO A 343 -18.11 -8.82 1.67
C PRO A 343 -19.61 -8.42 1.70
N LEU A 344 -19.91 -7.13 1.66
CA LEU A 344 -21.28 -6.60 1.50
C LEU A 344 -21.59 -6.39 0.03
N ASP A 345 -21.89 -7.47 -0.68
CA ASP A 345 -22.34 -7.46 -2.08
C ASP A 345 -21.40 -6.67 -3.03
N TYR A 346 -20.08 -6.63 -2.72
CA TYR A 346 -19.10 -6.01 -3.59
C TYR A 346 -18.70 -6.94 -4.72
N GLU A 347 -18.90 -6.49 -5.94
CA GLU A 347 -18.43 -7.18 -7.14
C GLU A 347 -17.16 -6.49 -7.67
N PHE A 348 -16.05 -7.23 -7.70
CA PHE A 348 -14.81 -6.75 -8.31
C PHE A 348 -15.02 -6.51 -9.80
N ARG A 349 -14.72 -5.30 -10.25
CA ARG A 349 -14.98 -4.89 -11.63
C ARG A 349 -13.80 -5.07 -12.55
N ILE A 350 -12.59 -4.79 -12.06
CA ILE A 350 -11.37 -4.78 -12.88
C ILE A 350 -10.43 -5.94 -12.52
N VAL A 351 -10.38 -6.30 -11.24
CA VAL A 351 -9.48 -7.35 -10.76
C VAL A 351 -10.11 -8.72 -10.92
N HIS A 352 -9.39 -9.63 -11.62
CA HIS A 352 -9.84 -11.00 -11.86
C HIS A 352 -9.18 -12.00 -10.90
N ASN A 353 -7.91 -11.80 -10.56
CA ASN A 353 -7.17 -12.62 -9.61
C ASN A 353 -6.35 -11.76 -8.66
N ILE A 354 -6.02 -12.29 -7.48
CA ILE A 354 -5.25 -11.56 -6.46
C ILE A 354 -4.08 -12.41 -5.99
N VAL A 355 -2.88 -11.80 -5.92
CA VAL A 355 -1.74 -12.31 -5.15
C VAL A 355 -1.60 -11.44 -3.91
N THR A 356 -1.64 -12.03 -2.71
CA THR A 356 -1.58 -11.27 -1.47
C THR A 356 -0.95 -12.07 -0.33
N ASN A 357 -0.45 -11.39 0.70
CA ASN A 357 -0.01 -12.02 1.94
C ASN A 357 -1.20 -12.31 2.86
N PHE A 358 -0.98 -13.04 3.95
CA PHE A 358 -1.97 -13.19 5.02
C PHE A 358 -2.02 -11.92 5.87
N HIS A 359 -3.23 -11.48 6.20
CA HIS A 359 -3.50 -10.22 6.90
C HIS A 359 -3.87 -10.42 8.36
N GLN A 360 -3.76 -9.36 9.16
CA GLN A 360 -4.15 -9.37 10.57
C GLN A 360 -5.65 -9.67 10.75
N PRO A 361 -6.05 -10.31 11.87
CA PRO A 361 -7.44 -10.40 12.27
C PRO A 361 -8.03 -9.00 12.43
N LYS A 362 -9.33 -8.88 12.21
CA LYS A 362 -10.09 -7.61 12.31
C LYS A 362 -9.50 -6.47 11.49
N SER A 363 -8.96 -6.74 10.32
CA SER A 363 -8.39 -5.72 9.42
C SER A 363 -9.24 -5.49 8.18
N THR A 364 -9.20 -4.28 7.65
CA THR A 364 -9.84 -3.94 6.37
C THR A 364 -9.29 -4.76 5.20
N LEU A 365 -8.04 -5.22 5.31
CA LEU A 365 -7.42 -6.09 4.30
C LEU A 365 -7.98 -7.51 4.32
N LEU A 366 -8.34 -8.04 5.50
CA LEU A 366 -9.04 -9.31 5.59
C LEU A 366 -10.47 -9.20 5.06
N LEU A 367 -11.14 -8.05 5.25
CA LEU A 367 -12.45 -7.79 4.63
C LEU A 367 -12.35 -7.83 3.10
N LEU A 368 -11.31 -7.24 2.51
CA LEU A 368 -11.06 -7.28 1.06
C LEU A 368 -10.86 -8.73 0.57
N VAL A 369 -10.06 -9.52 1.26
CA VAL A 369 -9.87 -10.95 0.94
C VAL A 369 -11.20 -11.68 1.02
N SER A 370 -11.96 -11.47 2.09
CA SER A 370 -13.29 -12.08 2.26
C SER A 370 -14.29 -11.65 1.17
N ALA A 371 -14.24 -10.39 0.72
CA ALA A 371 -15.05 -9.93 -0.41
C ALA A 371 -14.73 -10.70 -1.70
N PHE A 372 -13.46 -11.13 -1.86
CA PHE A 372 -13.01 -11.82 -3.07
C PHE A 372 -13.34 -13.32 -3.06
N VAL A 373 -13.16 -14.01 -1.93
CA VAL A 373 -13.31 -15.47 -1.81
C VAL A 373 -14.56 -15.92 -1.04
N GLY A 374 -15.39 -14.96 -0.60
CA GLY A 374 -16.56 -15.25 0.25
C GLY A 374 -16.13 -15.86 1.58
N ASP A 375 -16.96 -16.76 2.09
CA ASP A 375 -16.70 -17.49 3.36
C ASP A 375 -15.45 -18.41 3.28
N GLY A 376 -14.91 -18.63 2.08
CA GLY A 376 -13.68 -19.38 1.86
C GLY A 376 -12.46 -18.81 2.58
N TRP A 377 -12.47 -17.50 2.93
CA TRP A 377 -11.37 -16.88 3.66
C TRP A 377 -11.02 -17.63 4.96
N ARG A 378 -12.02 -18.12 5.70
CA ARG A 378 -11.80 -18.85 6.96
C ARG A 378 -11.05 -20.16 6.72
N ARG A 379 -11.46 -20.91 5.70
CA ARG A 379 -10.76 -22.16 5.31
C ARG A 379 -9.32 -21.90 4.87
N ILE A 380 -9.07 -20.79 4.15
CA ILE A 380 -7.73 -20.36 3.73
C ILE A 380 -6.84 -20.09 4.94
N TYR A 381 -7.34 -19.33 5.92
CA TYR A 381 -6.57 -18.94 7.11
C TYR A 381 -6.37 -20.11 8.07
N ASP A 382 -7.40 -20.94 8.30
CA ASP A 382 -7.30 -22.17 9.12
C ASP A 382 -6.27 -23.14 8.51
N TYR A 383 -6.32 -23.33 7.19
CA TYR A 383 -5.33 -24.13 6.48
C TYR A 383 -3.91 -23.59 6.68
N ALA A 384 -3.72 -22.30 6.44
CA ALA A 384 -2.42 -21.66 6.57
C ALA A 384 -1.84 -21.77 7.99
N LEU A 385 -2.65 -21.56 9.02
CA LEU A 385 -2.24 -21.75 10.42
C LEU A 385 -1.88 -23.21 10.71
N GLY A 386 -2.68 -24.17 10.24
CA GLY A 386 -2.47 -25.60 10.46
C GLY A 386 -1.26 -26.17 9.70
N HIS A 387 -0.84 -25.56 8.58
CA HIS A 387 0.22 -26.04 7.72
C HIS A 387 1.52 -25.25 7.78
N GLY A 388 1.72 -24.46 8.85
CA GLY A 388 2.99 -23.81 9.11
C GLY A 388 3.32 -22.65 8.16
N PHE A 389 2.32 -21.99 7.59
CA PHE A 389 2.52 -20.72 6.89
C PHE A 389 2.89 -19.62 7.87
N ARG A 390 3.69 -18.69 7.39
CA ARG A 390 4.09 -17.48 8.10
C ARG A 390 3.20 -16.31 7.64
N PHE A 391 2.92 -15.41 8.54
CA PHE A 391 1.93 -14.35 8.34
C PHE A 391 2.57 -12.97 8.21
N LEU A 392 1.78 -12.04 7.67
CA LEU A 392 2.03 -10.60 7.54
C LEU A 392 3.18 -10.27 6.57
N SER A 393 3.85 -9.12 6.76
CA SER A 393 4.72 -8.48 5.75
C SER A 393 5.84 -9.37 5.20
N TYR A 394 6.54 -10.10 6.05
CA TYR A 394 7.62 -11.02 5.65
C TYR A 394 7.17 -12.48 5.61
N GLY A 395 5.87 -12.69 5.75
CA GLY A 395 5.23 -14.00 5.73
C GLY A 395 5.21 -14.63 4.37
N ASP A 396 4.34 -15.62 4.24
CA ASP A 396 4.10 -16.34 3.01
C ASP A 396 2.94 -15.71 2.22
N SER A 397 2.69 -16.17 1.01
CA SER A 397 1.73 -15.57 0.10
C SER A 397 0.57 -16.50 -0.21
N SER A 398 -0.50 -15.92 -0.74
CA SER A 398 -1.61 -16.64 -1.35
C SER A 398 -1.90 -16.10 -2.75
N VAL A 399 -2.34 -16.96 -3.65
CA VAL A 399 -2.94 -16.59 -4.91
C VAL A 399 -4.40 -17.03 -4.91
N LEU A 400 -5.28 -16.08 -5.14
CA LEU A 400 -6.72 -16.24 -5.13
C LEU A 400 -7.20 -16.12 -6.58
N LEU A 401 -7.72 -17.22 -7.12
CA LEU A 401 -8.16 -17.32 -8.51
C LEU A 401 -9.68 -17.39 -8.55
N ARG A 402 -10.29 -16.56 -9.39
CA ARG A 402 -11.69 -16.69 -9.80
C ARG A 402 -11.82 -17.74 -10.90
N GLU A 403 -12.97 -18.40 -10.94
CA GLU A 403 -13.39 -19.27 -12.04
C GLU A 403 -13.83 -18.48 -13.25
#